data_cb3256efe2d463e80ea1da803bfe77b0
#
_entry.id   cb3256efe2d463e80ea1da803bfe77b0
#
_cell.length_a   1.000
_cell.length_b   1.000
_cell.length_c   1.000
_cell.angle_alpha   90.00
_cell.angle_beta   90.00
_cell.angle_gamma   90.00
#
_symmetry.space_group_name_H-M   'P 1'
#
loop_
_entity.id
_entity.type
_entity.pdbx_description
1 polymer ?
#
loop_
_entity_poly.entity_id
_entity_poly.type
_entity_poly.pdbx_seq_one_letter_code
_entity_poly.pdbx_strand_id
1 'polypeptide(L)'
;MKAIPNIISIFRICLVPVFVMVYFFDGRDTKTLPVLVFALASLSDFFDGYLARKFDASSNLGKILDPLGDKLMTITVMVCITIDGIIPIWAVLVAGIKEVLMAIGGYVVHKVASVEIPPSNILGKISTVVFFFVCAALMMFRNLPDPASIAMISFAIGLMFVALASYVNTYATVMKNRKKKR
;
A
#
# COMPACT_ATOMS: atom_id res chain seq x y z
N MET A 1 -2.37 23.65 -12.94
CA MET A 1 -1.46 22.61 -12.43
C MET A 1 -2.06 21.70 -11.32
N LYS A 2 -3.18 22.07 -10.67
CA LYS A 2 -3.85 21.23 -9.63
C LYS A 2 -4.50 19.93 -10.14
N ALA A 3 -4.63 19.76 -11.46
CA ALA A 3 -5.28 18.58 -12.04
C ALA A 3 -4.32 17.37 -12.23
N ILE A 4 -3.00 17.62 -12.31
CA ILE A 4 -2.03 16.56 -12.64
C ILE A 4 -2.01 15.42 -11.59
N PRO A 5 -1.92 15.69 -10.28
CA PRO A 5 -1.96 14.62 -9.28
C PRO A 5 -3.26 13.80 -9.36
N ASN A 6 -4.41 14.46 -9.51
CA ASN A 6 -5.70 13.76 -9.61
C ASN A 6 -5.77 12.82 -10.83
N ILE A 7 -5.17 13.22 -11.97
CA ILE A 7 -5.13 12.39 -13.17
C ILE A 7 -4.30 11.13 -12.92
N ILE A 8 -3.16 11.25 -12.23
CA ILE A 8 -2.29 10.11 -11.92
C ILE A 8 -2.99 9.15 -10.95
N SER A 9 -3.70 9.67 -9.93
CA SER A 9 -4.47 8.83 -9.00
C SER A 9 -5.62 8.08 -9.71
N ILE A 10 -6.34 8.75 -10.63
CA ILE A 10 -7.38 8.12 -11.46
C ILE A 10 -6.75 7.06 -12.38
N PHE A 11 -5.63 7.37 -13.02
CA PHE A 11 -4.91 6.42 -13.86
C PHE A 11 -4.54 5.15 -13.07
N ARG A 12 -4.05 5.28 -11.83
CA ARG A 12 -3.76 4.14 -10.95
C ARG A 12 -5.00 3.31 -10.65
N ILE A 13 -6.14 3.94 -10.36
CA ILE A 13 -7.40 3.23 -10.16
C ILE A 13 -7.82 2.48 -11.42
N CYS A 14 -7.62 3.07 -12.61
CA CYS A 14 -7.88 2.39 -13.88
C CYS A 14 -6.91 1.22 -14.14
N LEU A 15 -5.69 1.25 -13.59
CA LEU A 15 -4.76 0.13 -13.69
C LEU A 15 -5.20 -1.09 -12.85
N VAL A 16 -6.07 -0.94 -11.85
CA VAL A 16 -6.58 -2.07 -11.05
C VAL A 16 -7.33 -3.09 -11.90
N PRO A 17 -8.40 -2.73 -12.64
CA PRO A 17 -9.07 -3.68 -13.53
C PRO A 17 -8.15 -4.20 -14.64
N VAL A 18 -7.26 -3.37 -15.17
CA VAL A 18 -6.26 -3.81 -16.16
C VAL A 18 -5.34 -4.88 -15.57
N PHE A 19 -4.88 -4.70 -14.33
CA PHE A 19 -4.09 -5.70 -13.63
C PHE A 19 -4.84 -7.03 -13.51
N VAL A 20 -6.11 -7.02 -13.08
CA VAL A 20 -6.93 -8.23 -12.95
C VAL A 20 -7.07 -8.93 -14.31
N MET A 21 -7.39 -8.17 -15.35
CA MET A 21 -7.52 -8.72 -16.71
C MET A 21 -6.22 -9.37 -17.16
N VAL A 22 -5.09 -8.65 -17.08
CA VAL A 22 -3.79 -9.17 -17.49
C VAL A 22 -3.39 -10.35 -16.62
N TYR A 23 -3.69 -10.34 -15.32
CA TYR A 23 -3.34 -11.41 -14.39
C TYR A 23 -3.99 -12.75 -14.76
N PHE A 24 -5.27 -12.75 -15.11
CA PHE A 24 -6.03 -13.97 -15.41
C PHE A 24 -6.02 -14.35 -16.88
N PHE A 25 -5.89 -13.38 -17.80
CA PHE A 25 -5.91 -13.64 -19.26
C PHE A 25 -4.50 -13.82 -19.86
N ASP A 26 -3.43 -13.50 -19.12
CA ASP A 26 -2.06 -13.81 -19.56
C ASP A 26 -1.83 -15.31 -19.38
N GLY A 27 -2.01 -16.10 -20.45
CA GLY A 27 -1.84 -17.55 -20.51
C GLY A 27 -0.37 -18.03 -20.35
N ARG A 28 0.54 -17.14 -19.91
CA ARG A 28 1.95 -17.46 -19.71
C ARG A 28 2.20 -18.07 -18.34
N ASP A 29 3.16 -18.96 -18.25
CA ASP A 29 3.60 -19.55 -16.99
C ASP A 29 4.21 -18.51 -16.03
N THR A 30 4.74 -17.43 -16.57
CA THR A 30 5.30 -16.32 -15.80
C THR A 30 4.39 -15.09 -15.87
N LYS A 31 4.06 -14.51 -14.72
CA LYS A 31 3.21 -13.31 -14.63
C LYS A 31 4.02 -12.01 -14.84
N THR A 32 4.79 -11.95 -15.91
CA THR A 32 5.65 -10.78 -16.22
C THR A 32 4.80 -9.53 -16.52
N LEU A 33 3.73 -9.67 -17.32
CA LEU A 33 2.84 -8.52 -17.62
C LEU A 33 2.11 -8.00 -16.39
N PRO A 34 1.48 -8.82 -15.54
CA PRO A 34 0.94 -8.34 -14.26
C PRO A 34 1.97 -7.62 -13.40
N VAL A 35 3.20 -8.14 -13.30
CA VAL A 35 4.28 -7.47 -12.54
C VAL A 35 4.61 -6.10 -13.13
N LEU A 36 4.64 -5.96 -14.46
CA LEU A 36 4.87 -4.67 -15.11
C LEU A 36 3.72 -3.67 -14.83
N VAL A 37 2.46 -4.12 -14.88
CA VAL A 37 1.31 -3.27 -14.54
C VAL A 37 1.38 -2.84 -13.07
N PHE A 38 1.71 -3.76 -12.17
CA PHE A 38 1.90 -3.45 -10.75
C PHE A 38 3.07 -2.47 -10.51
N ALA A 39 4.17 -2.65 -11.23
CA ALA A 39 5.32 -1.73 -11.18
C ALA A 39 4.94 -0.33 -11.68
N LEU A 40 4.20 -0.24 -12.79
CA LEU A 40 3.70 1.04 -13.31
C LEU A 40 2.79 1.75 -12.31
N ALA A 41 1.88 1.02 -11.65
CA ALA A 41 1.00 1.58 -10.64
C ALA A 41 1.80 2.11 -9.43
N SER A 42 2.80 1.35 -8.95
CA SER A 42 3.64 1.74 -7.81
C SER A 42 4.57 2.91 -8.14
N LEU A 43 5.12 2.95 -9.35
CA LEU A 43 5.93 4.09 -9.82
C LEU A 43 5.07 5.34 -9.98
N SER A 44 3.84 5.21 -10.49
CA SER A 44 2.88 6.32 -10.59
C SER A 44 2.62 6.96 -9.23
N ASP A 45 2.47 6.16 -8.16
CA ASP A 45 2.32 6.65 -6.79
C ASP A 45 3.54 7.44 -6.30
N PHE A 46 4.73 6.93 -6.59
CA PHE A 46 5.97 7.62 -6.23
C PHE A 46 6.09 8.99 -6.92
N PHE A 47 5.80 9.03 -8.22
CA PHE A 47 5.86 10.27 -9.00
C PHE A 47 4.79 11.26 -8.59
N ASP A 48 3.56 10.81 -8.32
CA ASP A 48 2.46 11.65 -7.88
C ASP A 48 2.79 12.32 -6.54
N GLY A 49 3.23 11.58 -5.56
CA GLY A 49 3.67 12.11 -4.27
C GLY A 49 4.87 13.07 -4.38
N TYR A 50 5.76 12.88 -5.35
CA TYR A 50 6.87 13.80 -5.63
C TYR A 50 6.38 15.10 -6.28
N LEU A 51 5.55 15.00 -7.34
CA LEU A 51 5.02 16.15 -8.05
C LEU A 51 4.10 16.99 -7.17
N ALA A 52 3.21 16.35 -6.40
CA ALA A 52 2.30 17.05 -5.48
C ALA A 52 3.08 17.93 -4.49
N ARG A 53 4.17 17.41 -3.92
CA ARG A 53 5.05 18.17 -3.01
C ARG A 53 5.81 19.29 -3.72
N LYS A 54 6.33 19.04 -4.93
CA LYS A 54 7.15 20.01 -5.68
C LYS A 54 6.34 21.21 -6.18
N PHE A 55 5.06 20.99 -6.52
CA PHE A 55 4.22 22.04 -7.13
C PHE A 55 3.14 22.58 -6.19
N ASP A 56 3.14 22.16 -4.90
CA ASP A 56 2.11 22.53 -3.91
C ASP A 56 0.67 22.37 -4.45
N ALA A 57 0.48 21.33 -5.28
CA ALA A 57 -0.70 21.10 -6.09
C ALA A 57 -1.65 20.08 -5.45
N SER A 58 -1.73 20.05 -4.10
CA SER A 58 -2.62 19.12 -3.42
C SER A 58 -4.09 19.54 -3.57
N SER A 59 -4.93 18.67 -4.14
CA SER A 59 -6.38 18.85 -4.18
C SER A 59 -7.05 18.03 -3.07
N ASN A 60 -8.23 18.48 -2.61
CA ASN A 60 -9.00 17.72 -1.62
C ASN A 60 -9.42 16.34 -2.13
N LEU A 61 -9.70 16.21 -3.44
CA LEU A 61 -9.99 14.93 -4.09
C LEU A 61 -8.75 14.04 -4.19
N GLY A 62 -7.59 14.56 -4.57
CA GLY A 62 -6.35 13.81 -4.63
C GLY A 62 -5.97 13.20 -3.29
N LYS A 63 -6.09 13.96 -2.21
CA LYS A 63 -5.81 13.47 -0.83
C LYS A 63 -6.63 12.24 -0.43
N ILE A 64 -7.77 11.99 -1.09
CA ILE A 64 -8.62 10.81 -0.86
C ILE A 64 -8.33 9.72 -1.89
N LEU A 65 -8.17 10.11 -3.18
CA LEU A 65 -7.97 9.16 -4.28
C LEU A 65 -6.61 8.45 -4.20
N ASP A 66 -5.56 9.16 -3.76
CA ASP A 66 -4.22 8.59 -3.67
C ASP A 66 -4.16 7.39 -2.71
N PRO A 67 -4.56 7.52 -1.41
CA PRO A 67 -4.58 6.38 -0.52
C PRO A 67 -5.53 5.27 -0.98
N LEU A 68 -6.64 5.64 -1.64
CA LEU A 68 -7.62 4.66 -2.13
C LEU A 68 -7.03 3.82 -3.27
N GLY A 69 -6.40 4.45 -4.26
CA GLY A 69 -5.81 3.75 -5.40
C GLY A 69 -4.67 2.80 -4.99
N ASP A 70 -3.81 3.24 -4.07
CA ASP A 70 -2.74 2.41 -3.51
C ASP A 70 -3.29 1.18 -2.78
N LYS A 71 -4.29 1.36 -1.92
CA LYS A 71 -4.92 0.26 -1.17
C LYS A 71 -5.66 -0.71 -2.08
N LEU A 72 -6.40 -0.21 -3.08
CA LEU A 72 -7.10 -1.05 -4.04
C LEU A 72 -6.11 -1.93 -4.82
N MET A 73 -5.02 -1.37 -5.33
CA MET A 73 -4.01 -2.13 -6.06
C MET A 73 -3.37 -3.20 -5.16
N THR A 74 -2.94 -2.83 -3.94
CA THR A 74 -2.32 -3.75 -2.99
C THR A 74 -3.25 -4.93 -2.64
N ILE A 75 -4.51 -4.64 -2.30
CA ILE A 75 -5.50 -5.69 -1.98
C ILE A 75 -5.75 -6.57 -3.20
N THR A 76 -5.90 -5.98 -4.39
CA THR A 76 -6.16 -6.73 -5.62
C THR A 76 -5.00 -7.68 -5.93
N VAL A 77 -3.75 -7.24 -5.83
CA VAL A 77 -2.58 -8.10 -6.01
C VAL A 77 -2.61 -9.27 -5.02
N MET A 78 -2.82 -9.01 -3.73
CA MET A 78 -2.90 -10.07 -2.72
C MET A 78 -4.03 -11.07 -2.99
N VAL A 79 -5.21 -10.58 -3.38
CA VAL A 79 -6.34 -11.44 -3.72
C VAL A 79 -6.02 -12.33 -4.92
N CYS A 80 -5.42 -11.77 -5.99
CA CYS A 80 -5.06 -12.53 -7.18
C CYS A 80 -4.05 -13.66 -6.87
N ILE A 81 -2.97 -13.36 -6.13
CA ILE A 81 -1.97 -14.37 -5.75
C ILE A 81 -2.51 -15.40 -4.74
N THR A 82 -3.56 -15.04 -3.98
CA THR A 82 -4.28 -15.98 -3.11
C THR A 82 -5.19 -16.91 -3.91
N ILE A 83 -5.89 -16.39 -4.92
CA ILE A 83 -6.73 -17.22 -5.81
C ILE A 83 -5.87 -18.26 -6.54
N ASP A 84 -4.66 -17.88 -6.93
CA ASP A 84 -3.68 -18.81 -7.53
C ASP A 84 -3.07 -19.80 -6.51
N GLY A 85 -3.44 -19.73 -5.22
CA GLY A 85 -2.91 -20.61 -4.18
C GLY A 85 -1.47 -20.33 -3.75
N ILE A 86 -0.85 -19.24 -4.20
CA ILE A 86 0.55 -18.91 -3.92
C ILE A 86 0.73 -18.48 -2.46
N ILE A 87 -0.26 -17.74 -1.92
CA ILE A 87 -0.27 -17.34 -0.51
C ILE A 87 -1.59 -17.76 0.16
N PRO A 88 -1.56 -18.02 1.47
CA PRO A 88 -2.75 -18.39 2.21
C PRO A 88 -3.69 -17.19 2.43
N ILE A 89 -5.00 -17.45 2.52
CA ILE A 89 -6.04 -16.43 2.71
C ILE A 89 -5.83 -15.58 3.97
N TRP A 90 -5.24 -16.16 5.03
CA TRP A 90 -4.96 -15.41 6.26
C TRP A 90 -4.04 -14.22 6.02
N ALA A 91 -3.12 -14.28 5.04
CA ALA A 91 -2.22 -13.19 4.71
C ALA A 91 -2.99 -11.96 4.23
N VAL A 92 -4.00 -12.15 3.37
CA VAL A 92 -4.89 -11.07 2.90
C VAL A 92 -5.69 -10.48 4.05
N LEU A 93 -6.27 -11.34 4.90
CA LEU A 93 -7.08 -10.90 6.04
C LEU A 93 -6.26 -10.06 7.02
N VAL A 94 -5.07 -10.54 7.38
CA VAL A 94 -4.16 -9.85 8.32
C VAL A 94 -3.70 -8.51 7.75
N ALA A 95 -3.31 -8.47 6.47
CA ALA A 95 -2.93 -7.21 5.81
C ALA A 95 -4.13 -6.25 5.73
N GLY A 96 -5.32 -6.73 5.38
CA GLY A 96 -6.54 -5.92 5.35
C GLY A 96 -6.90 -5.35 6.72
N ILE A 97 -6.89 -6.16 7.77
CA ILE A 97 -7.13 -5.70 9.14
C ILE A 97 -6.13 -4.60 9.54
N LYS A 98 -4.85 -4.78 9.24
CA LYS A 98 -3.81 -3.77 9.48
C LYS A 98 -4.14 -2.44 8.79
N GLU A 99 -4.59 -2.47 7.53
CA GLU A 99 -4.95 -1.26 6.80
C GLU A 99 -6.15 -0.54 7.42
N VAL A 100 -7.17 -1.29 7.83
CA VAL A 100 -8.33 -0.73 8.54
C VAL A 100 -7.92 -0.09 9.87
N LEU A 101 -7.06 -0.76 10.64
CA LEU A 101 -6.55 -0.22 11.91
C LEU A 101 -5.75 1.07 11.69
N MET A 102 -4.93 1.14 10.65
CA MET A 102 -4.21 2.36 10.28
C MET A 102 -5.15 3.51 9.91
N ALA A 103 -6.19 3.24 9.11
CA ALA A 103 -7.17 4.24 8.70
C ALA A 103 -7.95 4.77 9.91
N ILE A 104 -8.43 3.88 10.79
CA ILE A 104 -9.14 4.26 12.02
C ILE A 104 -8.22 5.08 12.94
N GLY A 105 -6.99 4.61 13.15
CA GLY A 105 -6.01 5.32 13.99
C GLY A 105 -5.71 6.73 13.49
N GLY A 106 -5.48 6.88 12.18
CA GLY A 106 -5.28 8.18 11.55
C GLY A 106 -6.48 9.11 11.70
N TYR A 107 -7.69 8.59 11.47
CA TYR A 107 -8.93 9.35 11.64
C TYR A 107 -9.14 9.83 13.08
N VAL A 108 -8.94 8.95 14.07
CA VAL A 108 -9.07 9.27 15.50
C VAL A 108 -8.07 10.36 15.89
N VAL A 109 -6.82 10.24 15.49
CA VAL A 109 -5.78 11.24 15.80
C VAL A 109 -6.11 12.59 15.15
N HIS A 110 -6.53 12.60 13.90
CA HIS A 110 -6.94 13.83 13.21
C HIS A 110 -8.11 14.51 13.91
N LYS A 111 -9.16 13.76 14.27
CA LYS A 111 -10.36 14.30 14.90
C LYS A 111 -10.13 14.77 16.36
N VAL A 112 -9.39 13.98 17.14
CA VAL A 112 -9.18 14.25 18.58
C VAL A 112 -8.05 15.24 18.81
N ALA A 113 -6.98 15.14 18.06
CA ALA A 113 -5.81 15.97 18.24
C ALA A 113 -5.82 17.26 17.41
N SER A 114 -6.66 17.38 16.37
CA SER A 114 -6.65 18.50 15.42
C SER A 114 -5.20 18.79 14.91
N VAL A 115 -4.38 17.76 14.81
CA VAL A 115 -2.99 17.83 14.37
C VAL A 115 -2.93 17.19 13.02
N GLU A 116 -2.17 17.77 12.11
CA GLU A 116 -1.84 17.12 10.84
C GLU A 116 -1.17 15.78 11.12
N ILE A 117 -1.59 14.75 10.37
CA ILE A 117 -1.03 13.41 10.49
C ILE A 117 0.48 13.52 10.21
N PRO A 118 1.35 13.07 11.14
CA PRO A 118 2.78 13.16 10.92
C PRO A 118 3.19 12.43 9.63
N PRO A 119 4.17 12.96 8.90
CA PRO A 119 4.60 12.39 7.62
C PRO A 119 5.00 10.91 7.79
N SER A 120 4.86 10.15 6.71
CA SER A 120 5.15 8.72 6.68
C SER A 120 6.54 8.40 7.28
N ASN A 121 6.57 7.48 8.24
CA ASN A 121 7.79 7.03 8.87
C ASN A 121 8.65 6.23 7.86
N ILE A 122 9.98 6.29 7.99
CA ILE A 122 10.93 5.54 7.14
C ILE A 122 10.59 4.03 7.13
N LEU A 123 10.24 3.48 8.30
CA LEU A 123 9.81 2.07 8.41
C LEU A 123 8.57 1.75 7.57
N GLY A 124 7.59 2.67 7.51
CA GLY A 124 6.42 2.51 6.65
C GLY A 124 6.79 2.46 5.17
N LYS A 125 7.72 3.32 4.73
CA LYS A 125 8.19 3.32 3.34
C LYS A 125 8.94 2.04 2.99
N ILE A 126 9.85 1.59 3.86
CA ILE A 126 10.61 0.35 3.66
C ILE A 126 9.65 -0.85 3.59
N SER A 127 8.68 -0.95 4.51
CA SER A 127 7.73 -2.07 4.51
C SER A 127 6.90 -2.13 3.23
N THR A 128 6.49 -0.99 2.67
CA THR A 128 5.75 -0.95 1.40
C THR A 128 6.64 -1.39 0.22
N VAL A 129 7.89 -0.93 0.17
CA VAL A 129 8.84 -1.33 -0.88
C VAL A 129 9.15 -2.82 -0.80
N VAL A 130 9.41 -3.35 0.39
CA VAL A 130 9.65 -4.79 0.59
C VAL A 130 8.43 -5.60 0.19
N PHE A 131 7.23 -5.18 0.60
CA PHE A 131 5.98 -5.84 0.22
C PHE A 131 5.81 -5.87 -1.31
N PHE A 132 6.09 -4.76 -2.01
CA PHE A 132 6.06 -4.72 -3.46
C PHE A 132 6.97 -5.78 -4.09
N PHE A 133 8.24 -5.84 -3.67
CA PHE A 133 9.20 -6.80 -4.21
C PHE A 133 8.84 -8.25 -3.90
N VAL A 134 8.30 -8.51 -2.70
CA VAL A 134 7.81 -9.84 -2.33
C VAL A 134 6.64 -10.27 -3.23
N CYS A 135 5.63 -9.41 -3.42
CA CYS A 135 4.51 -9.73 -4.31
C CYS A 135 4.97 -9.92 -5.76
N ALA A 136 5.86 -9.07 -6.27
CA ALA A 136 6.41 -9.21 -7.60
C ALA A 136 7.19 -10.53 -7.77
N ALA A 137 8.02 -10.90 -6.79
CA ALA A 137 8.76 -12.17 -6.79
C ALA A 137 7.82 -13.38 -6.76
N LEU A 138 6.77 -13.35 -5.91
CA LEU A 138 5.77 -14.41 -5.83
C LEU A 138 4.98 -14.57 -7.13
N MET A 139 4.71 -13.50 -7.86
CA MET A 139 4.08 -13.57 -9.18
C MET A 139 5.03 -14.12 -10.26
N MET A 140 6.31 -13.77 -10.20
CA MET A 140 7.31 -14.25 -11.19
C MET A 140 7.73 -15.70 -10.95
N PHE A 141 7.88 -16.10 -9.70
CA PHE A 141 8.37 -17.43 -9.30
C PHE A 141 7.25 -18.28 -8.73
N ARG A 142 6.28 -18.66 -9.56
CA ARG A 142 5.09 -19.44 -9.13
C ARG A 142 5.41 -20.83 -8.60
N ASN A 143 6.55 -21.42 -8.99
CA ASN A 143 6.98 -22.76 -8.59
C ASN A 143 7.77 -22.77 -7.27
N LEU A 144 7.71 -21.70 -6.49
CA LEU A 144 8.31 -21.70 -5.16
C LEU A 144 7.61 -22.71 -4.26
N PRO A 145 8.38 -23.46 -3.44
CA PRO A 145 7.78 -24.31 -2.41
C PRO A 145 6.90 -23.51 -1.46
N ASP A 146 5.75 -24.06 -1.04
CA ASP A 146 4.82 -23.41 -0.12
C ASP A 146 5.49 -22.80 1.12
N PRO A 147 6.46 -23.47 1.80
CA PRO A 147 7.15 -22.88 2.95
C PRO A 147 7.90 -21.58 2.60
N ALA A 148 8.48 -21.49 1.39
CA ALA A 148 9.21 -20.30 0.96
C ALA A 148 8.24 -19.14 0.68
N SER A 149 7.14 -19.39 -0.02
CA SER A 149 6.10 -18.39 -0.31
C SER A 149 5.49 -17.84 0.99
N ILE A 150 5.17 -18.74 1.93
CA ILE A 150 4.63 -18.37 3.25
C ILE A 150 5.66 -17.56 4.05
N ALA A 151 6.93 -17.96 4.04
CA ALA A 151 7.98 -17.22 4.74
C ALA A 151 8.15 -15.81 4.19
N MET A 152 8.18 -15.66 2.85
CA MET A 152 8.33 -14.36 2.19
C MET A 152 7.16 -13.42 2.52
N ILE A 153 5.91 -13.88 2.41
CA ILE A 153 4.75 -13.05 2.71
C ILE A 153 4.63 -12.74 4.20
N SER A 154 4.95 -13.71 5.07
CA SER A 154 4.96 -13.50 6.52
C SER A 154 6.00 -12.46 6.94
N PHE A 155 7.18 -12.48 6.32
CA PHE A 155 8.21 -11.48 6.55
C PHE A 155 7.75 -10.08 6.14
N ALA A 156 7.16 -9.93 4.94
CA ALA A 156 6.63 -8.65 4.47
C ALA A 156 5.52 -8.10 5.38
N ILE A 157 4.58 -8.96 5.80
CA ILE A 157 3.51 -8.59 6.74
C ILE A 157 4.09 -8.24 8.11
N GLY A 158 5.07 -8.98 8.60
CA GLY A 158 5.78 -8.67 9.85
C GLY A 158 6.39 -7.28 9.86
N LEU A 159 7.07 -6.90 8.77
CA LEU A 159 7.60 -5.53 8.61
C LEU A 159 6.49 -4.47 8.61
N MET A 160 5.34 -4.77 8.01
CA MET A 160 4.19 -3.87 8.05
C MET A 160 3.64 -3.67 9.47
N PHE A 161 3.66 -4.72 10.32
CA PHE A 161 3.29 -4.59 11.74
C PHE A 161 4.31 -3.80 12.55
N VAL A 162 5.60 -3.97 12.28
CA VAL A 162 6.65 -3.13 12.90
C VAL A 162 6.43 -1.66 12.53
N ALA A 163 6.11 -1.37 11.28
CA ALA A 163 5.75 -0.03 10.85
C ALA A 163 4.49 0.49 11.57
N LEU A 164 3.45 -0.32 11.70
CA LEU A 164 2.23 0.02 12.43
C LEU A 164 2.53 0.38 13.89
N ALA A 165 3.33 -0.44 14.59
CA ALA A 165 3.74 -0.17 15.97
C ALA A 165 4.50 1.16 16.10
N SER A 166 5.37 1.46 15.14
CA SER A 166 6.08 2.74 15.08
C SER A 166 5.12 3.93 14.89
N TYR A 167 4.08 3.79 14.06
CA TYR A 167 3.03 4.81 13.92
C TYR A 167 2.25 5.02 15.20
N VAL A 168 1.84 3.94 15.86
CA VAL A 168 1.12 4.02 17.16
C VAL A 168 1.96 4.76 18.19
N ASN A 169 3.24 4.46 18.30
CA ASN A 169 4.15 5.17 19.22
C ASN A 169 4.26 6.67 18.88
N THR A 170 4.37 7.02 17.61
CA THR A 170 4.42 8.41 17.15
C THR A 170 3.14 9.15 17.54
N TYR A 171 1.98 8.55 17.28
CA TYR A 171 0.68 9.13 17.63
C TYR A 171 0.49 9.27 19.14
N ALA A 172 0.89 8.26 19.93
CA ALA A 172 0.83 8.32 21.38
C ALA A 172 1.71 9.46 21.94
N THR A 173 2.89 9.66 21.37
CA THR A 173 3.81 10.73 21.76
C THR A 173 3.22 12.11 21.44
N VAL A 174 2.64 12.30 20.26
CA VAL A 174 1.96 13.55 19.87
C VAL A 174 0.82 13.87 20.82
N MET A 175 -0.01 12.89 21.14
CA MET A 175 -1.13 13.03 22.07
C MET A 175 -0.68 13.39 23.49
N LYS A 176 0.39 12.75 23.99
CA LYS A 176 0.96 13.01 25.32
C LYS A 176 1.54 14.43 25.44
N ASN A 177 2.26 14.88 24.42
CA ASN A 177 2.85 16.22 24.41
C ASN A 177 1.79 17.34 24.38
N ARG A 178 0.64 17.08 23.79
CA ARG A 178 -0.48 18.03 23.78
C ARG A 178 -1.14 18.16 25.14
N LYS A 179 -1.33 17.03 25.88
CA LYS A 179 -1.87 17.08 27.26
C LYS A 179 -0.96 17.87 28.22
N LYS A 180 0.33 17.95 27.94
CA LYS A 180 1.30 18.68 28.78
C LYS A 180 1.34 20.20 28.49
N LYS A 181 0.78 20.63 27.33
CA LYS A 181 0.70 22.05 26.94
C LYS A 181 -0.66 22.71 27.28
N ARG A 182 -1.62 21.95 27.78
CA ARG A 182 -2.89 22.43 28.37
C ARG A 182 -2.80 22.44 29.88
#